data_dd2b02d5624df4c796044868937ec02c
#
_entry.id   dd2b02d5624df4c796044868937ec02c
#
_cell.length_a   1.000
_cell.length_b   1.000
_cell.length_c   1.000
_cell.angle_alpha   90.00
_cell.angle_beta   90.00
_cell.angle_gamma   90.00
#
_symmetry.space_group_name_H-M   'P 1'
#
loop_
_entity.id
_entity.type
_entity.pdbx_description
1 polymer ?
#
loop_
_entity_poly.entity_id
_entity_poly.type
_entity_poly.pdbx_seq_one_letter_code
_entity_poly.pdbx_strand_id
1 'polypeptide(L)'
;TLYDLVFAIVFLVIYALFTFLWKLLVRSVFVREENYQTEKIREFSSAISKTLDLNEILDKTISVMKELMDVGNIYICMQDAPGQPYRGVASDQPLNDLTFTMEEENPMIQWLKEHEEPIIYRDFRYTVEYKSMWESEKHRLDKTHIRYCAGLKDGECLVGVILITDASAKKRLVYDEVQLISSVTSVASIAI
;
A
#
# COMPACT_ATOMS: atom_id res chain seq x y z
N THR A 1 46.51 -21.74 -29.14
CA THR A 1 46.32 -22.44 -30.43
C THR A 1 45.07 -21.94 -31.14
N LEU A 2 44.91 -22.20 -32.44
CA LEU A 2 43.73 -21.78 -33.22
C LEU A 2 42.41 -22.31 -32.60
N TYR A 3 42.44 -23.50 -32.02
CA TYR A 3 41.30 -24.11 -31.35
C TYR A 3 40.87 -23.35 -30.09
N ASP A 4 41.79 -22.83 -29.29
CA ASP A 4 41.48 -22.05 -28.08
C ASP A 4 40.80 -20.73 -28.42
N LEU A 5 41.23 -20.11 -29.52
CA LEU A 5 40.63 -18.87 -30.01
C LEU A 5 39.20 -19.08 -30.52
N VAL A 6 38.99 -20.19 -31.29
CA VAL A 6 37.63 -20.54 -31.76
C VAL A 6 36.73 -20.87 -30.55
N PHE A 7 37.22 -21.63 -29.57
CA PHE A 7 36.46 -21.94 -28.36
C PHE A 7 36.07 -20.68 -27.57
N ALA A 8 37.01 -19.74 -27.41
CA ALA A 8 36.75 -18.47 -26.74
C ALA A 8 35.67 -17.62 -27.46
N ILE A 9 35.70 -17.58 -28.78
CA ILE A 9 34.70 -16.85 -29.59
C ILE A 9 33.32 -17.50 -29.43
N VAL A 10 33.23 -18.83 -29.53
CA VAL A 10 31.98 -19.57 -29.35
C VAL A 10 31.40 -19.35 -27.96
N PHE A 11 32.23 -19.40 -26.92
CA PHE A 11 31.80 -19.15 -25.55
C PHE A 11 31.26 -17.71 -25.37
N LEU A 12 31.96 -16.70 -25.93
CA LEU A 12 31.51 -15.30 -25.90
C LEU A 12 30.15 -15.10 -26.60
N VAL A 13 29.93 -15.75 -27.73
CA VAL A 13 28.65 -15.68 -28.46
C VAL A 13 27.55 -16.33 -27.65
N ILE A 14 27.76 -17.50 -27.05
CA ILE A 14 26.78 -18.18 -26.20
C ILE A 14 26.46 -17.32 -24.97
N TYR A 15 27.45 -16.73 -24.32
CA TYR A 15 27.30 -15.86 -23.17
C TYR A 15 26.48 -14.59 -23.54
N ALA A 16 26.80 -13.98 -24.68
CA ALA A 16 26.05 -12.80 -25.17
C ALA A 16 24.57 -13.13 -25.48
N LEU A 17 24.33 -14.29 -26.10
CA LEU A 17 23.00 -14.80 -26.41
C LEU A 17 22.19 -15.08 -25.11
N PHE A 18 22.84 -15.74 -24.14
CA PHE A 18 22.22 -16.01 -22.86
C PHE A 18 21.87 -14.74 -22.10
N THR A 19 22.77 -13.75 -22.02
CA THR A 19 22.51 -12.47 -21.37
C THR A 19 21.41 -11.67 -22.07
N PHE A 20 21.35 -11.74 -23.41
CA PHE A 20 20.30 -11.10 -24.18
C PHE A 20 18.93 -11.73 -23.92
N LEU A 21 18.83 -13.05 -23.97
CA LEU A 21 17.61 -13.80 -23.66
C LEU A 21 17.14 -13.56 -22.21
N TRP A 22 18.08 -13.55 -21.27
CA TRP A 22 17.81 -13.26 -19.87
C TRP A 22 17.20 -11.86 -19.68
N LYS A 23 17.80 -10.85 -20.33
CA LYS A 23 17.27 -9.47 -20.32
C LYS A 23 15.86 -9.39 -20.92
N LEU A 24 15.59 -10.10 -22.01
CA LEU A 24 14.26 -10.15 -22.62
C LEU A 24 13.23 -10.79 -21.67
N LEU A 25 13.57 -11.91 -21.04
CA LEU A 25 12.70 -12.59 -20.09
C LEU A 25 12.38 -11.71 -18.88
N VAL A 26 13.40 -11.14 -18.26
CA VAL A 26 13.24 -10.24 -17.10
C VAL A 26 12.37 -9.04 -17.49
N ARG A 27 12.67 -8.39 -18.61
CA ARG A 27 11.89 -7.24 -19.09
C ARG A 27 10.42 -7.59 -19.36
N SER A 28 10.16 -8.77 -19.96
CA SER A 28 8.78 -9.18 -20.28
C SER A 28 7.93 -9.44 -19.01
N VAL A 29 8.55 -9.95 -17.95
CA VAL A 29 7.86 -10.20 -16.67
C VAL A 29 7.57 -8.88 -15.95
N PHE A 30 8.55 -7.99 -15.82
CA PHE A 30 8.37 -6.71 -15.13
C PHE A 30 7.39 -5.79 -15.86
N VAL A 31 7.48 -5.65 -17.17
CA VAL A 31 6.55 -4.82 -17.98
C VAL A 31 5.12 -5.36 -17.90
N ARG A 32 4.96 -6.67 -17.81
CA ARG A 32 3.63 -7.29 -17.69
C ARG A 32 2.98 -6.99 -16.33
N GLU A 33 3.75 -7.07 -15.25
CA GLU A 33 3.27 -6.75 -13.90
C GLU A 33 2.86 -5.27 -13.79
N GLU A 34 3.71 -4.36 -14.23
CA GLU A 34 3.46 -2.92 -14.20
C GLU A 34 2.22 -2.53 -15.04
N ASN A 35 2.07 -3.12 -16.22
CA ASN A 35 0.89 -2.90 -17.06
C ASN A 35 -0.39 -3.42 -16.40
N TYR A 36 -0.34 -4.57 -15.73
CA TYR A 36 -1.48 -5.13 -15.00
C TYR A 36 -1.91 -4.21 -13.86
N GLN A 37 -0.98 -3.73 -13.04
CA GLN A 37 -1.26 -2.82 -11.93
C GLN A 37 -1.86 -1.50 -12.43
N THR A 38 -1.30 -0.92 -13.48
CA THR A 38 -1.81 0.32 -14.08
C THR A 38 -3.23 0.17 -14.62
N GLU A 39 -3.51 -0.94 -15.31
CA GLU A 39 -4.85 -1.21 -15.84
C GLU A 39 -5.87 -1.39 -14.71
N LYS A 40 -5.50 -2.11 -13.64
CA LYS A 40 -6.37 -2.30 -12.47
C LYS A 40 -6.69 -0.99 -11.74
N ILE A 41 -5.71 -0.10 -11.56
CA ILE A 41 -5.94 1.22 -10.99
C ILE A 41 -6.86 2.05 -11.88
N ARG A 42 -6.72 1.96 -13.20
CA ARG A 42 -7.59 2.64 -14.15
C ARG A 42 -9.03 2.11 -14.11
N GLU A 43 -9.22 0.77 -14.07
CA GLU A 43 -10.51 0.14 -13.89
C GLU A 43 -11.17 0.59 -12.58
N PHE A 44 -10.42 0.59 -11.49
CA PHE A 44 -10.85 1.07 -10.18
C PHE A 44 -11.31 2.54 -10.25
N SER A 45 -10.47 3.44 -10.78
CA SER A 45 -10.81 4.85 -10.96
C SER A 45 -12.12 5.04 -11.75
N SER A 46 -12.28 4.29 -12.85
CA SER A 46 -13.52 4.33 -13.65
C SER A 46 -14.73 3.76 -12.90
N ALA A 47 -14.53 2.78 -12.02
CA ALA A 47 -15.59 2.17 -11.25
C ALA A 47 -16.10 3.06 -10.12
N ILE A 48 -15.19 3.73 -9.38
CA ILE A 48 -15.59 4.61 -8.27
C ILE A 48 -16.14 5.95 -8.75
N SER A 49 -15.68 6.46 -9.90
CA SER A 49 -16.22 7.72 -10.47
C SER A 49 -17.69 7.64 -10.91
N LYS A 50 -18.26 6.45 -10.95
CA LYS A 50 -19.67 6.19 -11.33
C LYS A 50 -20.61 6.00 -10.15
N THR A 51 -20.07 5.86 -8.93
CA THR A 51 -20.86 5.68 -7.72
C THR A 51 -20.75 6.89 -6.81
N LEU A 52 -21.83 7.18 -6.11
CA LEU A 52 -21.90 8.21 -5.06
C LEU A 52 -22.08 7.56 -3.67
N ASP A 53 -22.08 6.23 -3.61
CA ASP A 53 -22.20 5.50 -2.35
C ASP A 53 -20.82 5.30 -1.74
N LEU A 54 -20.61 5.96 -0.59
CA LEU A 54 -19.36 5.88 0.15
C LEU A 54 -18.97 4.42 0.49
N ASN A 55 -19.96 3.62 0.94
CA ASN A 55 -19.66 2.23 1.30
C ASN A 55 -19.16 1.43 0.09
N GLU A 56 -19.77 1.64 -1.07
CA GLU A 56 -19.32 1.00 -2.32
C GLU A 56 -17.89 1.44 -2.72
N ILE A 57 -17.55 2.72 -2.51
CA ILE A 57 -16.19 3.23 -2.76
C ILE A 57 -15.19 2.56 -1.81
N LEU A 58 -15.51 2.46 -0.53
CA LEU A 58 -14.64 1.85 0.47
C LEU A 58 -14.44 0.35 0.21
N ASP A 59 -15.50 -0.39 -0.11
CA ASP A 59 -15.44 -1.82 -0.44
C ASP A 59 -14.60 -2.08 -1.69
N LYS A 60 -14.77 -1.27 -2.73
CA LYS A 60 -13.95 -1.34 -3.94
C LYS A 60 -12.49 -1.02 -3.66
N THR A 61 -12.21 -0.06 -2.78
CA THR A 61 -10.85 0.30 -2.35
C THR A 61 -10.18 -0.88 -1.67
N ILE A 62 -10.86 -1.55 -0.74
CA ILE A 62 -10.35 -2.76 -0.07
C ILE A 62 -10.10 -3.86 -1.11
N SER A 63 -11.06 -4.10 -2.00
CA SER A 63 -10.98 -5.17 -3.01
C SER A 63 -9.79 -4.98 -3.95
N VAL A 64 -9.56 -3.76 -4.46
CA VAL A 64 -8.45 -3.49 -5.37
C VAL A 64 -7.09 -3.58 -4.66
N MET A 65 -7.00 -3.11 -3.41
CA MET A 65 -5.78 -3.28 -2.62
C MET A 65 -5.44 -4.75 -2.38
N LYS A 66 -6.44 -5.58 -2.08
CA LYS A 66 -6.26 -7.04 -1.92
C LYS A 66 -5.84 -7.72 -3.22
N GLU A 67 -6.35 -7.28 -4.35
CA GLU A 67 -5.99 -7.84 -5.67
C GLU A 67 -4.57 -7.46 -6.08
N LEU A 68 -4.16 -6.22 -5.82
CA LEU A 68 -2.85 -5.70 -6.24
C LEU A 68 -1.71 -6.07 -5.29
N MET A 69 -2.01 -6.35 -4.01
CA MET A 69 -1.01 -6.54 -2.97
C MET A 69 -1.24 -7.81 -2.17
N ASP A 70 -0.15 -8.47 -1.79
CA ASP A 70 -0.19 -9.59 -0.85
C ASP A 70 -0.16 -9.06 0.59
N VAL A 71 -1.29 -8.54 1.04
CA VAL A 71 -1.47 -7.94 2.36
C VAL A 71 -2.44 -8.74 3.22
N GLY A 72 -2.32 -8.60 4.53
CA GLY A 72 -3.24 -9.16 5.50
C GLY A 72 -4.61 -8.47 5.45
N ASN A 73 -5.15 -8.11 6.60
CA ASN A 73 -6.43 -7.43 6.67
C ASN A 73 -6.28 -5.94 6.38
N ILE A 74 -7.34 -5.35 5.83
CA ILE A 74 -7.42 -3.92 5.54
C ILE A 74 -8.58 -3.35 6.37
N TYR A 75 -8.32 -2.23 7.05
CA TYR A 75 -9.30 -1.51 7.83
C TYR A 75 -9.32 -0.05 7.37
N ILE A 76 -10.50 0.49 7.14
CA ILE A 76 -10.68 1.90 6.82
C ILE A 76 -11.39 2.57 7.99
N CYS A 77 -10.77 3.60 8.52
CA CYS A 77 -11.31 4.43 9.58
C CYS A 77 -11.64 5.80 9.00
N MET A 78 -12.80 6.36 9.34
CA MET A 78 -13.20 7.69 8.90
C MET A 78 -13.57 8.56 10.09
N GLN A 79 -13.47 9.85 9.90
CA GLN A 79 -13.88 10.88 10.84
C GLN A 79 -15.24 11.42 10.43
N ASP A 80 -16.22 11.38 11.34
CA ASP A 80 -17.57 11.88 11.05
C ASP A 80 -17.63 13.41 10.99
N ALA A 81 -16.83 14.09 11.80
CA ALA A 81 -16.69 15.54 11.82
C ALA A 81 -15.31 15.95 12.36
N PRO A 82 -14.77 17.10 11.96
CA PRO A 82 -13.52 17.62 12.48
C PRO A 82 -13.48 17.63 14.02
N GLY A 83 -12.39 17.16 14.62
CA GLY A 83 -12.23 17.05 16.06
C GLY A 83 -12.81 15.76 16.67
N GLN A 84 -13.42 14.90 15.88
CA GLN A 84 -13.88 13.58 16.36
C GLN A 84 -12.83 12.49 16.07
N PRO A 85 -12.89 11.38 16.82
CA PRO A 85 -11.98 10.27 16.55
C PRO A 85 -12.31 9.57 15.22
N TYR A 86 -11.26 9.04 14.56
CA TYR A 86 -11.39 8.18 13.39
C TYR A 86 -11.91 6.82 13.84
N ARG A 87 -13.03 6.36 13.30
CA ARG A 87 -13.67 5.09 13.63
C ARG A 87 -13.68 4.15 12.43
N GLY A 88 -13.51 2.86 12.67
CA GLY A 88 -13.59 1.85 11.63
C GLY A 88 -14.97 1.82 10.98
N VAL A 89 -15.02 2.03 9.67
CA VAL A 89 -16.25 2.05 8.85
C VAL A 89 -16.30 0.92 7.83
N ALA A 90 -15.16 0.44 7.37
CA ALA A 90 -15.08 -0.67 6.42
C ALA A 90 -13.87 -1.57 6.71
N SER A 91 -14.00 -2.86 6.42
CA SER A 91 -12.93 -3.85 6.58
C SER A 91 -13.25 -5.11 5.78
N ASP A 92 -12.20 -5.85 5.38
CA ASP A 92 -12.33 -7.22 4.83
C ASP A 92 -12.60 -8.29 5.90
N GLN A 93 -12.55 -7.92 7.18
CA GLN A 93 -12.91 -8.76 8.32
C GLN A 93 -13.95 -8.07 9.20
N PRO A 94 -14.76 -8.82 9.96
CA PRO A 94 -15.71 -8.21 10.88
C PRO A 94 -15.02 -7.20 11.80
N LEU A 95 -15.51 -5.96 11.77
CA LEU A 95 -15.06 -4.91 12.67
C LEU A 95 -15.53 -5.24 14.09
N ASN A 96 -14.61 -5.58 14.98
CA ASN A 96 -14.89 -5.59 16.40
C ASN A 96 -14.79 -4.14 16.89
N ASP A 97 -15.90 -3.55 17.32
CA ASP A 97 -16.14 -2.11 17.57
C ASP A 97 -15.10 -1.35 18.40
N LEU A 98 -14.23 -2.04 19.11
CA LEU A 98 -13.23 -1.43 20.00
C LEU A 98 -11.81 -1.37 19.41
N THR A 99 -11.59 -1.94 18.23
CA THR A 99 -10.21 -2.20 17.80
C THR A 99 -9.59 -1.04 17.04
N PHE A 100 -10.39 -0.19 16.37
CA PHE A 100 -9.89 0.85 15.47
C PHE A 100 -10.57 2.21 15.67
N THR A 101 -10.41 2.73 16.88
CA THR A 101 -10.66 4.15 17.14
C THR A 101 -9.32 4.84 17.35
N MET A 102 -9.06 5.88 16.57
CA MET A 102 -7.84 6.69 16.68
C MET A 102 -8.24 8.13 16.92
N GLU A 103 -7.71 8.70 17.99
CA GLU A 103 -7.96 10.09 18.33
C GLU A 103 -7.30 11.02 17.31
N GLU A 104 -7.88 12.20 17.11
CA GLU A 104 -7.34 13.18 16.16
C GLU A 104 -5.93 13.63 16.55
N GLU A 105 -5.62 13.70 17.84
CA GLU A 105 -4.32 14.09 18.39
C GLU A 105 -3.27 12.97 18.31
N ASN A 106 -3.66 11.78 17.85
CA ASN A 106 -2.69 10.68 17.70
C ASN A 106 -1.54 11.10 16.78
N PRO A 107 -0.28 10.94 17.20
CA PRO A 107 0.89 11.38 16.42
C PRO A 107 0.96 10.78 15.01
N MET A 108 0.43 9.58 14.78
CA MET A 108 0.35 8.97 13.47
C MET A 108 -0.67 9.70 12.58
N ILE A 109 -1.81 10.12 13.16
CA ILE A 109 -2.81 10.94 12.47
C ILE A 109 -2.23 12.30 12.12
N GLN A 110 -1.53 12.96 13.06
CA GLN A 110 -0.89 14.25 12.80
C GLN A 110 0.15 14.15 11.69
N TRP A 111 0.94 13.10 11.68
CA TRP A 111 1.90 12.85 10.62
C TRP A 111 1.22 12.70 9.24
N LEU A 112 0.13 11.93 9.16
CA LEU A 112 -0.65 11.75 7.91
C LEU A 112 -1.32 13.03 7.43
N LYS A 113 -1.69 13.96 8.33
CA LYS A 113 -2.18 15.29 7.92
C LYS A 113 -1.14 16.10 7.17
N GLU A 114 0.11 16.02 7.60
CA GLU A 114 1.23 16.80 7.06
C GLU A 114 1.91 16.16 5.84
N HIS A 115 1.74 14.85 5.65
CA HIS A 115 2.45 14.09 4.61
C HIS A 115 1.47 13.36 3.68
N GLU A 116 1.86 13.25 2.41
CA GLU A 116 1.10 12.52 1.39
C GLU A 116 1.47 11.03 1.32
N GLU A 117 2.67 10.69 1.79
CA GLU A 117 3.21 9.35 1.70
C GLU A 117 2.61 8.43 2.77
N PRO A 118 2.36 7.15 2.45
CA PRO A 118 1.97 6.16 3.45
C PRO A 118 3.06 5.94 4.50
N ILE A 119 2.65 5.76 5.74
CA ILE A 119 3.54 5.34 6.82
C ILE A 119 3.89 3.87 6.64
N ILE A 120 5.18 3.56 6.62
CA ILE A 120 5.70 2.22 6.84
C ILE A 120 5.85 2.06 8.35
N TYR A 121 4.98 1.28 9.01
CA TYR A 121 4.91 1.21 10.47
C TYR A 121 6.24 0.79 11.10
N ARG A 122 6.95 -0.15 10.49
CA ARG A 122 8.27 -0.59 10.96
C ARG A 122 9.26 0.59 11.08
N ASP A 123 9.25 1.49 10.10
CA ASP A 123 10.20 2.60 10.02
C ASP A 123 9.71 3.76 10.90
N PHE A 124 8.40 3.96 10.98
CA PHE A 124 7.75 4.93 11.87
C PHE A 124 8.07 4.69 13.36
N ARG A 125 8.28 3.44 13.78
CA ARG A 125 8.66 3.09 15.16
C ARG A 125 9.96 3.75 15.65
N TYR A 126 10.79 4.23 14.74
CA TYR A 126 12.04 4.94 15.09
C TYR A 126 11.89 6.46 15.13
N THR A 127 10.74 7.01 14.77
CA THR A 127 10.48 8.46 14.76
C THR A 127 10.18 9.02 16.15
N VAL A 128 10.22 10.35 16.25
CA VAL A 128 9.86 11.07 17.48
C VAL A 128 8.37 10.99 17.76
N GLU A 129 7.56 11.03 16.71
CA GLU A 129 6.11 10.91 16.73
C GLU A 129 5.68 9.59 17.36
N TYR A 130 6.26 8.46 16.93
CA TYR A 130 5.99 7.18 17.55
C TYR A 130 6.36 7.16 19.04
N LYS A 131 7.49 7.73 19.42
CA LYS A 131 7.94 7.77 20.82
C LYS A 131 6.98 8.56 21.70
N SER A 132 6.29 9.58 21.16
CA SER A 132 5.30 10.39 21.86
C SER A 132 3.92 9.73 22.00
N MET A 133 3.65 8.66 21.27
CA MET A 133 2.40 7.91 21.37
C MET A 133 2.22 7.23 22.73
N TRP A 134 0.96 7.09 23.16
CA TRP A 134 0.63 6.36 24.37
C TRP A 134 0.96 4.87 24.24
N GLU A 135 1.44 4.25 25.30
CA GLU A 135 1.82 2.83 25.31
C GLU A 135 0.64 1.90 24.97
N SER A 136 -0.58 2.28 25.37
CA SER A 136 -1.79 1.54 25.01
C SER A 136 -2.07 1.53 23.51
N GLU A 137 -1.77 2.63 22.81
CA GLU A 137 -1.93 2.74 21.37
C GLU A 137 -0.85 1.95 20.64
N LYS A 138 0.41 2.09 21.04
CA LYS A 138 1.52 1.28 20.52
C LYS A 138 1.22 -0.20 20.62
N HIS A 139 0.78 -0.64 21.80
CA HIS A 139 0.45 -2.06 22.03
C HIS A 139 -0.70 -2.53 21.14
N ARG A 140 -1.71 -1.70 20.90
CA ARG A 140 -2.83 -2.01 20.02
C ARG A 140 -2.38 -2.16 18.56
N LEU A 141 -1.56 -1.23 18.05
CA LEU A 141 -1.03 -1.29 16.69
C LEU A 141 -0.09 -2.49 16.50
N ASP A 142 0.75 -2.78 17.47
CA ASP A 142 1.64 -3.95 17.46
C ASP A 142 0.84 -5.26 17.47
N LYS A 143 -0.21 -5.35 18.29
CA LYS A 143 -1.07 -6.54 18.37
C LYS A 143 -1.84 -6.81 17.07
N THR A 144 -2.20 -5.77 16.34
CA THR A 144 -2.86 -5.88 15.02
C THR A 144 -1.91 -6.14 13.88
N HIS A 145 -0.60 -6.15 14.10
CA HIS A 145 0.42 -6.36 13.08
C HIS A 145 0.30 -5.37 11.91
N ILE A 146 0.03 -4.10 12.22
CA ILE A 146 -0.03 -3.03 11.20
C ILE A 146 1.30 -2.96 10.48
N ARG A 147 1.24 -2.93 9.13
CA ARG A 147 2.39 -2.79 8.25
C ARG A 147 2.44 -1.42 7.60
N TYR A 148 1.30 -0.96 7.08
CA TYR A 148 1.18 0.35 6.44
C TYR A 148 -0.01 1.11 7.02
N CYS A 149 0.11 2.44 7.02
CA CYS A 149 -0.97 3.34 7.31
C CYS A 149 -0.98 4.45 6.27
N ALA A 150 -2.11 4.70 5.62
CA ALA A 150 -2.25 5.69 4.56
C ALA A 150 -3.43 6.61 4.82
N GLY A 151 -3.30 7.88 4.47
CA GLY A 151 -4.36 8.88 4.62
C GLY A 151 -5.31 8.88 3.42
N LEU A 152 -6.59 9.09 3.69
CA LEU A 152 -7.59 9.50 2.72
C LEU A 152 -7.86 10.98 2.94
N LYS A 153 -7.64 11.82 1.92
CA LYS A 153 -7.71 13.27 2.03
C LYS A 153 -8.76 13.86 1.07
N ASP A 154 -9.54 14.79 1.58
CA ASP A 154 -10.33 15.71 0.75
C ASP A 154 -9.61 17.06 0.73
N GLY A 155 -8.94 17.36 -0.36
CA GLY A 155 -8.00 18.49 -0.43
C GLY A 155 -6.87 18.35 0.59
N GLU A 156 -6.79 19.30 1.52
CA GLU A 156 -5.80 19.28 2.62
C GLU A 156 -6.31 18.59 3.90
N CYS A 157 -7.60 18.21 3.92
CA CYS A 157 -8.21 17.62 5.10
C CYS A 157 -8.08 16.11 5.10
N LEU A 158 -7.52 15.54 6.17
CA LEU A 158 -7.52 14.09 6.38
C LEU A 158 -8.93 13.67 6.82
N VAL A 159 -9.66 12.98 5.96
CA VAL A 159 -11.03 12.49 6.22
C VAL A 159 -11.07 11.03 6.65
N GLY A 160 -10.04 10.28 6.32
CA GLY A 160 -9.96 8.87 6.68
C GLY A 160 -8.54 8.34 6.72
N VAL A 161 -8.41 7.14 7.25
CA VAL A 161 -7.13 6.42 7.37
C VAL A 161 -7.33 4.96 7.01
N ILE A 162 -6.45 4.42 6.18
CA ILE A 162 -6.39 3.02 5.82
C ILE A 162 -5.26 2.35 6.61
N LEU A 163 -5.61 1.33 7.38
CA LEU A 163 -4.66 0.49 8.11
C LEU A 163 -4.54 -0.85 7.38
N ILE A 164 -3.33 -1.24 7.05
CA ILE A 164 -3.02 -2.47 6.31
C ILE A 164 -2.13 -3.34 7.18
N THR A 165 -2.54 -4.58 7.40
CA THR A 165 -1.78 -5.53 8.21
C THR A 165 -0.86 -6.39 7.35
N ASP A 166 0.10 -7.03 7.99
CA ASP A 166 1.06 -7.92 7.32
C ASP A 166 0.37 -9.23 6.88
N ALA A 167 0.62 -9.65 5.65
CA ALA A 167 0.29 -11.00 5.21
C ALA A 167 1.42 -11.94 5.58
N SER A 168 1.08 -13.02 6.21
CA SER A 168 1.96 -13.91 6.98
C SER A 168 3.20 -14.50 6.27
N ALA A 169 3.54 -14.24 4.99
CA ALA A 169 4.55 -15.09 4.35
C ALA A 169 5.37 -14.56 3.15
N LYS A 170 5.07 -13.48 2.46
CA LYS A 170 5.86 -13.10 1.26
C LYS A 170 6.44 -11.69 1.34
N LYS A 171 7.78 -11.61 1.27
CA LYS A 171 8.49 -10.34 1.12
C LYS A 171 8.36 -9.84 -0.33
N ARG A 172 7.43 -8.92 -0.60
CA ARG A 172 7.52 -8.03 -1.75
C ARG A 172 8.46 -6.86 -1.46
N LEU A 173 8.92 -6.19 -2.50
CA LEU A 173 9.72 -4.99 -2.34
C LEU A 173 8.83 -3.89 -1.75
N VAL A 174 9.19 -3.39 -0.59
CA VAL A 174 8.43 -2.38 0.18
C VAL A 174 8.13 -1.12 -0.65
N TYR A 175 9.05 -0.73 -1.54
CA TYR A 175 8.89 0.45 -2.40
C TYR A 175 7.70 0.32 -3.36
N ASP A 176 7.55 -0.83 -4.00
CA ASP A 176 6.46 -1.06 -4.98
C ASP A 176 5.09 -1.06 -4.27
N GLU A 177 5.01 -1.63 -3.06
CA GLU A 177 3.78 -1.63 -2.26
C GLU A 177 3.39 -0.23 -1.79
N VAL A 178 4.33 0.60 -1.34
CA VAL A 178 4.08 1.99 -0.93
C VAL A 178 3.54 2.80 -2.11
N GLN A 179 4.11 2.63 -3.29
CA GLN A 179 3.66 3.34 -4.48
C GLN A 179 2.24 2.91 -4.92
N LEU A 180 1.92 1.62 -4.82
CA LEU A 180 0.58 1.11 -5.07
C LEU A 180 -0.43 1.66 -4.07
N ILE A 181 -0.10 1.64 -2.77
CA ILE A 181 -0.96 2.21 -1.72
C ILE A 181 -1.22 3.68 -2.01
N SER A 182 -0.18 4.49 -2.28
CA SER A 182 -0.31 5.90 -2.65
C SER A 182 -1.24 6.11 -3.84
N SER A 183 -1.09 5.30 -4.89
CA SER A 183 -1.91 5.41 -6.10
C SER A 183 -3.39 5.09 -5.82
N VAL A 184 -3.66 4.01 -5.10
CA VAL A 184 -5.04 3.61 -4.76
C VAL A 184 -5.68 4.62 -3.81
N THR A 185 -4.95 5.08 -2.78
CA THR A 185 -5.48 6.09 -1.83
C THR A 185 -5.75 7.42 -2.49
N SER A 186 -4.88 7.89 -3.41
CA SER A 186 -5.12 9.12 -4.16
C SER A 186 -6.37 9.04 -5.03
N VAL A 187 -6.59 7.91 -5.70
CA VAL A 187 -7.80 7.70 -6.51
C VAL A 187 -9.05 7.63 -5.63
N ALA A 188 -8.99 6.92 -4.49
CA ALA A 188 -10.10 6.84 -3.54
C ALA A 188 -10.44 8.20 -2.93
N SER A 189 -9.43 9.00 -2.56
CA SER A 189 -9.59 10.34 -1.99
C SER A 189 -10.33 11.33 -2.91
N ILE A 190 -10.20 11.19 -4.23
CA ILE A 190 -10.93 12.05 -5.19
C ILE A 190 -12.43 11.71 -5.24
N ALA A 191 -12.80 10.48 -4.85
CA ALA A 191 -14.17 9.99 -4.93
C ALA A 191 -14.97 10.14 -3.62
N ILE A 192 -14.30 10.45 -2.51
CA ILE A 192 -14.87 10.68 -1.17
C ILE A 192 -15.19 12.15 -0.98
#